data_ea1e438cd42e0c40135117b2f0ab4169
#
_entry.id   ea1e438cd42e0c40135117b2f0ab4169
#
_cell.length_a   1.000
_cell.length_b   1.000
_cell.length_c   1.000
_cell.angle_alpha   90.00
_cell.angle_beta   90.00
_cell.angle_gamma   90.00
#
_symmetry.space_group_name_H-M   'P 1'
#
loop_
_entity.id
_entity.type
_entity.pdbx_description
1 polymer ?
#
loop_
_entity_poly.entity_id
_entity_poly.type
_entity_poly.pdbx_seq_one_letter_code
_entity_poly.pdbx_strand_id
1 'polypeptide(L)'
;MVLDYFVFMPNHIHGILILNDHCRDVACNVSTVNVNAKFSKLSPKKYSLSTVIRSYKSAVTKWCNKNEILFEWQSRYFDRIIRNENELYNFRKYIELNPLKWEIEKYNPDNIDYDLL
;
A
#
# COMPACT_ATOMS: atom_id res chain seq x y z
N MET A 1 -10.13 2.67 9.67
CA MET A 1 -9.08 2.91 8.65
C MET A 1 -9.64 3.81 7.57
N VAL A 2 -8.92 4.83 7.19
CA VAL A 2 -9.34 5.80 6.15
C VAL A 2 -8.21 5.98 5.16
N LEU A 3 -8.53 6.01 3.87
CA LEU A 3 -7.61 6.40 2.81
C LEU A 3 -7.61 7.92 2.71
N ASP A 4 -6.45 8.54 2.88
CA ASP A 4 -6.30 9.99 2.84
C ASP A 4 -5.94 10.44 1.41
N TYR A 5 -4.69 10.38 1.04
CA TYR A 5 -4.21 10.69 -0.30
C TYR A 5 -3.75 9.44 -1.01
N PHE A 6 -4.01 9.35 -2.31
CA PHE A 6 -3.47 8.28 -3.15
C PHE A 6 -3.27 8.75 -4.58
N VAL A 7 -2.39 8.07 -5.30
CA VAL A 7 -2.17 8.28 -6.73
C VAL A 7 -1.80 6.95 -7.41
N PHE A 8 -2.34 6.76 -8.59
CA PHE A 8 -1.95 5.67 -9.47
C PHE A 8 -0.84 6.15 -10.41
N MET A 9 0.29 5.48 -10.33
CA MET A 9 1.41 5.66 -11.26
C MET A 9 1.40 4.52 -12.29
N PRO A 10 2.07 4.64 -13.44
CA PRO A 10 2.04 3.61 -14.48
C PRO A 10 2.46 2.21 -14.01
N ASN A 11 3.35 2.11 -13.03
CA ASN A 11 3.89 0.85 -12.53
C ASN A 11 3.77 0.65 -11.02
N HIS A 12 3.18 1.59 -10.28
CA HIS A 12 3.01 1.51 -8.83
C HIS A 12 1.89 2.43 -8.33
N ILE A 13 1.60 2.31 -7.05
CA ILE A 13 0.58 3.12 -6.37
C ILE A 13 1.22 3.69 -5.11
N HIS A 14 0.97 4.96 -4.85
CA HIS A 14 1.24 5.58 -3.56
C HIS A 14 -0.06 5.87 -2.83
N GLY A 15 -0.06 5.68 -1.52
CA GLY A 15 -1.23 6.00 -0.70
C GLY A 15 -0.85 6.29 0.74
N ILE A 16 -1.65 7.10 1.38
CA ILE A 16 -1.59 7.38 2.82
C ILE A 16 -2.82 6.80 3.48
N LEU A 17 -2.62 5.90 4.43
CA LEU A 17 -3.68 5.26 5.21
C LEU A 17 -3.65 5.78 6.63
N ILE A 18 -4.79 6.22 7.12
CA ILE A 18 -4.98 6.61 8.51
C ILE A 18 -5.58 5.42 9.26
N LEU A 19 -4.85 4.93 10.25
CA LEU A 19 -5.29 3.86 11.13
C LEU A 19 -5.91 4.49 12.38
N ASN A 20 -7.21 4.34 12.56
CA ASN A 20 -7.90 4.83 13.75
C ASN A 20 -7.67 3.88 14.93
N ASP A 21 -7.38 4.42 16.08
CA ASP A 21 -7.07 3.68 17.31
C ASP A 21 -8.23 2.83 17.87
N HIS A 22 -9.45 2.98 17.35
CA HIS A 22 -10.60 2.16 17.77
C HIS A 22 -10.42 0.65 17.66
N CYS A 23 -9.38 0.20 17.00
CA CYS A 23 -9.05 -1.23 16.89
C CYS A 23 -8.09 -1.72 17.97
N ARG A 24 -7.54 -0.84 18.81
CA ARG A 24 -6.60 -1.23 19.87
C ARG A 24 -7.31 -1.86 21.08
N ASP A 25 -8.51 -1.41 21.40
CA ASP A 25 -9.15 -1.76 22.66
C ASP A 25 -9.83 -3.13 22.65
N VAL A 26 -10.13 -3.69 21.49
CA VAL A 26 -10.84 -4.97 21.38
C VAL A 26 -9.91 -6.17 21.22
N ALA A 27 -8.69 -5.96 20.75
CA ALA A 27 -7.75 -7.06 20.45
C ALA A 27 -6.83 -7.44 21.62
N CYS A 28 -6.71 -6.58 22.65
CA CYS A 28 -5.77 -6.81 23.75
C CYS A 28 -6.35 -7.52 24.96
N ASN A 29 -7.67 -7.69 25.07
CA ASN A 29 -8.31 -8.22 26.28
C ASN A 29 -8.95 -9.60 26.16
N VAL A 30 -8.67 -10.36 25.12
CA VAL A 30 -9.12 -11.76 25.06
C VAL A 30 -7.98 -12.69 25.41
N SER A 31 -7.75 -12.88 26.68
CA SER A 31 -7.08 -14.05 27.23
C SER A 31 -7.99 -15.27 27.05
N THR A 32 -8.14 -15.76 25.85
CA THR A 32 -8.67 -17.10 25.62
C THR A 32 -7.50 -18.01 25.29
N VAL A 33 -7.15 -18.80 26.27
CA VAL A 33 -6.28 -19.97 26.13
C VAL A 33 -7.00 -20.95 25.17
N ASN A 34 -6.79 -20.80 23.88
CA ASN A 34 -7.27 -21.74 22.88
C ASN A 34 -6.07 -22.42 22.22
N VAL A 35 -6.08 -23.76 22.32
CA VAL A 35 -5.03 -24.64 21.80
C VAL A 35 -4.82 -24.55 20.28
N ASN A 36 -5.64 -23.81 19.57
CA ASN A 36 -5.49 -23.51 18.13
C ASN A 36 -4.61 -22.27 17.84
N ALA A 37 -3.96 -21.73 18.86
CA ALA A 37 -3.17 -20.49 18.77
C ALA A 37 -1.90 -20.59 17.89
N LYS A 38 -1.49 -21.80 17.48
CA LYS A 38 -0.30 -21.96 16.62
C LYS A 38 -0.52 -21.45 15.19
N PHE A 39 -1.72 -21.59 14.67
CA PHE A 39 -2.06 -21.16 13.30
C PHE A 39 -2.54 -19.69 13.24
N SER A 40 -3.07 -19.16 14.34
CA SER A 40 -3.50 -17.76 14.40
C SER A 40 -2.34 -16.77 14.44
N LYS A 41 -1.14 -17.21 14.83
CA LYS A 41 0.08 -16.37 14.81
C LYS A 41 0.64 -16.14 13.40
N LEU A 42 0.29 -16.97 12.45
CA LEU A 42 0.73 -16.87 11.05
C LEU A 42 -0.24 -16.06 10.18
N SER A 43 -1.48 -15.86 10.66
CA SER A 43 -2.45 -15.05 9.95
C SER A 43 -2.25 -13.56 10.23
N PRO A 44 -2.27 -12.70 9.21
CA PRO A 44 -2.23 -11.26 9.41
C PRO A 44 -3.35 -10.81 10.34
N LYS A 45 -3.06 -9.91 11.26
CA LYS A 45 -4.08 -9.35 12.15
C LYS A 45 -5.15 -8.64 11.34
N LYS A 46 -6.41 -8.87 11.70
CA LYS A 46 -7.56 -8.15 11.14
C LYS A 46 -7.31 -6.63 11.24
N TYR A 47 -7.54 -5.90 10.16
CA TYR A 47 -7.27 -4.46 10.04
C TYR A 47 -5.79 -4.02 10.06
N SER A 48 -4.85 -4.94 9.91
CA SER A 48 -3.46 -4.56 9.69
C SER A 48 -3.24 -4.06 8.26
N LEU A 49 -2.17 -3.27 8.04
CA LEU A 49 -1.79 -2.82 6.72
C LEU A 49 -1.59 -3.99 5.75
N SER A 50 -0.94 -5.05 6.20
CA SER A 50 -0.75 -6.28 5.41
C SER A 50 -2.06 -6.89 4.94
N THR A 51 -3.07 -6.93 5.80
CA THR A 51 -4.40 -7.46 5.44
C THR A 51 -5.08 -6.59 4.39
N VAL A 52 -4.98 -5.27 4.54
CA VAL A 52 -5.56 -4.32 3.58
C VAL A 52 -4.91 -4.45 2.21
N ILE A 53 -3.59 -4.46 2.15
CA ILE A 53 -2.85 -4.60 0.89
C ILE A 53 -3.11 -5.95 0.24
N ARG A 54 -3.14 -7.02 1.03
CA ARG A 54 -3.47 -8.36 0.53
C ARG A 54 -4.87 -8.41 -0.09
N SER A 55 -5.86 -7.83 0.58
CA SER A 55 -7.23 -7.78 0.08
C SER A 55 -7.34 -6.97 -1.19
N TYR A 56 -6.66 -5.84 -1.26
CA TYR A 56 -6.61 -4.99 -2.44
C TYR A 56 -5.97 -5.73 -3.63
N LYS A 57 -4.80 -6.30 -3.44
CA LYS A 57 -4.11 -7.07 -4.48
C LYS A 57 -4.95 -8.25 -4.98
N SER A 58 -5.61 -8.95 -4.07
CA SER A 58 -6.49 -10.07 -4.41
C SER A 58 -7.69 -9.62 -5.24
N ALA A 59 -8.34 -8.52 -4.87
CA ALA A 59 -9.47 -7.96 -5.61
C ALA A 59 -9.09 -7.55 -7.04
N VAL A 60 -7.97 -6.86 -7.20
CA VAL A 60 -7.45 -6.45 -8.52
C VAL A 60 -7.10 -7.66 -9.38
N THR A 61 -6.41 -8.64 -8.81
CA THR A 61 -6.06 -9.88 -9.52
C THR A 61 -7.31 -10.63 -9.99
N LYS A 62 -8.32 -10.74 -9.14
CA LYS A 62 -9.60 -11.38 -9.49
C LYS A 62 -10.30 -10.64 -10.64
N TRP A 63 -10.29 -9.33 -10.62
CA TRP A 63 -10.86 -8.51 -11.69
C TRP A 63 -10.08 -8.67 -12.99
N CYS A 64 -8.75 -8.66 -12.95
CA CYS A 64 -7.90 -8.89 -14.12
C CYS A 64 -8.13 -10.27 -14.73
N ASN A 65 -8.21 -11.31 -13.93
CA ASN A 65 -8.47 -12.68 -14.40
C ASN A 65 -9.84 -12.79 -15.07
N LYS A 66 -10.86 -12.13 -14.51
CA LYS A 66 -12.21 -12.12 -15.09
C LYS A 66 -12.24 -11.43 -16.46
N ASN A 67 -11.39 -10.43 -16.68
CA ASN A 67 -11.31 -9.65 -17.92
C ASN A 67 -10.19 -10.13 -18.85
N GLU A 68 -9.58 -11.29 -18.56
CA GLU A 68 -8.49 -11.87 -19.35
C GLU A 68 -7.28 -10.95 -19.53
N ILE A 69 -7.01 -10.11 -18.52
CA ILE A 69 -5.87 -9.21 -18.49
C ILE A 69 -4.71 -9.90 -17.77
N LEU A 70 -3.58 -10.03 -18.47
CA LEU A 70 -2.35 -10.50 -17.85
C LEU A 70 -1.79 -9.43 -16.91
N PHE A 71 -1.72 -9.76 -15.64
CA PHE A 71 -1.27 -8.83 -14.61
C PHE A 71 -0.53 -9.57 -13.50
N GLU A 72 0.64 -9.07 -13.13
CA GLU A 72 1.42 -9.59 -12.02
C GLU A 72 1.77 -8.47 -11.05
N TRP A 73 1.57 -8.73 -9.76
CA TRP A 73 2.02 -7.85 -8.70
C TRP A 73 3.50 -8.07 -8.41
N GLN A 74 4.19 -6.97 -8.12
CA GLN A 74 5.49 -7.09 -7.46
C GLN A 74 5.29 -7.70 -6.06
N SER A 75 6.19 -8.59 -5.68
CA SER A 75 6.22 -9.11 -4.32
C SER A 75 6.56 -8.00 -3.34
N ARG A 76 5.89 -7.99 -2.19
CA ARG A 76 6.09 -7.01 -1.13
C ARG A 76 5.56 -5.61 -1.47
N TYR A 77 5.71 -4.72 -0.54
CA TYR A 77 5.37 -3.31 -0.63
C TYR A 77 6.31 -2.51 0.28
N PHE A 78 6.47 -1.25 -0.02
CA PHE A 78 7.21 -0.33 0.84
C PHE A 78 6.23 0.44 1.72
N ASP A 79 6.50 0.48 3.02
CA ASP A 79 5.69 1.23 3.97
C ASP A 79 6.57 2.07 4.90
N ARG A 80 6.03 3.17 5.34
CA ARG A 80 6.65 4.07 6.31
C ARG A 80 5.59 4.67 7.21
N ILE A 81 5.87 4.71 8.51
CA ILE A 81 5.00 5.35 9.48
C ILE A 81 5.27 6.86 9.49
N ILE A 82 4.22 7.63 9.23
CA ILE A 82 4.23 9.09 9.34
C ILE A 82 3.99 9.46 10.80
N ARG A 83 4.88 10.24 11.39
CA ARG A 83 4.89 10.50 12.84
C ARG A 83 4.46 11.90 13.24
N ASN A 84 4.51 12.84 12.31
CA ASN A 84 4.17 14.24 12.59
C ASN A 84 3.46 14.88 11.39
N GLU A 85 2.84 16.04 11.64
CA GLU A 85 2.08 16.77 10.61
C GLU A 85 2.95 17.29 9.47
N ASN A 86 4.21 17.66 9.75
CA ASN A 86 5.13 18.12 8.72
C ASN A 86 5.48 17.01 7.74
N GLU A 87 5.74 15.80 8.23
CA GLU A 87 5.92 14.63 7.38
C GLU A 87 4.66 14.34 6.57
N LEU A 88 3.49 14.38 7.19
CA LEU A 88 2.21 14.16 6.52
C LEU A 88 2.01 15.16 5.38
N TYR A 89 2.26 16.43 5.62
CA TYR A 89 2.17 17.48 4.60
C TYR A 89 3.13 17.22 3.43
N ASN A 90 4.38 16.87 3.74
CA ASN A 90 5.40 16.57 2.74
C ASN A 90 5.03 15.33 1.89
N PHE A 91 4.50 14.28 2.51
CA PHE A 91 4.04 13.10 1.79
C PHE A 91 2.82 13.36 0.93
N ARG A 92 1.85 14.13 1.41
CA ARG A 92 0.70 14.56 0.61
C ARG A 92 1.14 15.32 -0.63
N LYS A 93 2.03 16.28 -0.46
CA LYS A 93 2.60 17.07 -1.55
C LYS A 93 3.40 16.19 -2.53
N TYR A 94 4.17 15.25 -2.03
CA TYR A 94 4.90 14.29 -2.84
C TYR A 94 3.95 13.45 -3.72
N ILE A 95 2.88 12.93 -3.15
CA ILE A 95 1.87 12.14 -3.87
C ILE A 95 1.17 13.00 -4.92
N GLU A 96 0.78 14.21 -4.57
CA GLU A 96 0.09 15.14 -5.48
C GLU A 96 0.94 15.53 -6.69
N LEU A 97 2.23 15.77 -6.49
CA LEU A 97 3.16 16.18 -7.54
C LEU A 97 3.79 15.02 -8.32
N ASN A 98 3.61 13.80 -7.86
CA ASN A 98 4.28 12.63 -8.43
C ASN A 98 3.92 12.37 -9.89
N PRO A 99 2.65 12.46 -10.35
CA PRO A 99 2.32 12.29 -11.76
C PRO A 99 3.01 13.32 -12.66
N LEU A 100 3.04 14.57 -12.24
CA LEU A 100 3.72 15.64 -12.99
C LEU A 100 5.23 15.40 -13.07
N LYS A 101 5.84 15.02 -11.96
CA LYS A 101 7.26 14.69 -11.91
C LYS A 101 7.59 13.53 -12.85
N TRP A 102 6.79 12.49 -12.85
CA TRP A 102 6.92 11.34 -13.74
C TRP A 102 6.89 11.75 -15.22
N GLU A 103 5.96 12.61 -15.60
CA GLU A 103 5.87 13.11 -16.98
C GLU A 103 7.09 13.94 -17.37
N ILE A 104 7.54 14.84 -16.49
CA ILE A 104 8.73 15.65 -16.73
C ILE A 104 9.97 14.78 -16.89
N GLU A 105 10.16 13.80 -16.01
CA GLU A 105 11.28 12.86 -16.06
C GLU A 105 11.27 12.00 -17.32
N LYS A 106 10.10 11.57 -17.76
CA LYS A 106 9.93 10.79 -18.99
C LYS A 106 10.38 11.54 -20.24
N TYR A 107 10.16 12.84 -20.27
CA TYR A 107 10.53 13.69 -21.42
C TYR A 107 11.87 14.39 -21.26
N ASN A 108 12.58 14.17 -20.15
CA ASN A 108 13.90 14.73 -19.95
C ASN A 108 14.95 13.94 -20.73
N PRO A 109 15.66 14.57 -21.70
CA PRO A 109 16.67 13.87 -22.49
C PRO A 109 17.85 13.33 -21.65
N ASP A 110 18.10 13.88 -20.47
CA ASP A 110 19.16 13.44 -19.58
C ASP A 110 18.86 12.10 -18.88
N ASN A 111 17.59 11.65 -18.90
CA ASN A 111 17.14 10.39 -18.33
C ASN A 111 17.00 9.25 -19.38
N ILE A 112 17.60 9.43 -20.53
CA ILE A 112 17.68 8.34 -21.52
C ILE A 112 18.66 7.30 -20.99
N ASP A 113 18.14 6.19 -20.54
CA ASP A 113 18.92 4.99 -20.24
C ASP A 113 19.57 4.50 -21.51
N TYR A 114 20.83 4.80 -21.69
CA TYR A 114 21.64 4.35 -22.83
C TYR A 114 21.82 2.83 -22.86
N ASP A 115 21.47 2.14 -21.79
CA ASP A 115 21.54 0.68 -21.68
C ASP A 115 20.38 -0.05 -22.42
N LEU A 116 19.41 0.70 -22.97
CA LEU A 116 18.31 0.16 -23.79
C LEU A 116 18.51 0.38 -25.29
N LEU A 117 19.61 0.90 -25.68
CA LEU A 117 20.03 1.02 -27.09
C LEU A 117 21.04 -0.07 -27.44
#